data_09f5b75b658f307e31c5ad66f1ebb66c
#
_entry.id   09f5b75b658f307e31c5ad66f1ebb66c
#
_cell.length_a   1.000
_cell.length_b   1.000
_cell.length_c   1.000
_cell.angle_alpha   90.00
_cell.angle_beta   90.00
_cell.angle_gamma   90.00
#
_symmetry.space_group_name_H-M   'P 1'
#
loop_
_entity.id
_entity.type
_entity.pdbx_description
1 polymer ?
#
loop_
_entity_poly.entity_id
_entity_poly.type
_entity_poly.pdbx_seq_one_letter_code
_entity_poly.pdbx_strand_id
1 'polypeptide(L)'
;MNKKELIGKIHSSMYHQLQVRGYAAPVDVLIDTGILPKQKYEDWRFGRVRYLEAVCNANLKRLSFVLHQMRVYAQAHELKPSFCYYKCWGVRKKNGTGHKPVIPLQFSKSGSPEIERSYATHFVDLARVQELKAAQPQTEE
;
A
#
# COMPACT_ATOMS: atom_id res chain seq x y z
N MET A 1 21.46 -3.55 -1.35
CA MET A 1 20.90 -3.32 -0.01
C MET A 1 20.78 -4.65 0.72
N ASN A 2 21.38 -4.76 1.90
CA ASN A 2 21.30 -5.98 2.70
C ASN A 2 19.99 -6.01 3.52
N LYS A 3 19.71 -7.17 4.13
CA LYS A 3 18.47 -7.35 4.90
C LYS A 3 18.34 -6.38 6.06
N LYS A 4 19.44 -6.08 6.76
CA LYS A 4 19.43 -5.16 7.91
C LYS A 4 19.05 -3.75 7.47
N GLU A 5 19.62 -3.28 6.39
CA GLU A 5 19.28 -1.96 5.81
C GLU A 5 17.82 -1.92 5.36
N LEU A 6 17.37 -2.99 4.73
CA LEU A 6 16.00 -3.08 4.25
C LEU A 6 15.00 -3.04 5.42
N ILE A 7 15.25 -3.79 6.49
CA ILE A 7 14.42 -3.75 7.70
C ILE A 7 14.33 -2.33 8.24
N GLY A 8 15.47 -1.63 8.33
CA GLY A 8 15.51 -0.25 8.79
C GLY A 8 14.65 0.68 7.93
N LYS A 9 14.73 0.53 6.62
CA LYS A 9 13.91 1.32 5.69
C LYS A 9 12.42 1.00 5.80
N ILE A 10 12.08 -0.28 5.98
CA ILE A 10 10.68 -0.69 6.19
C ILE A 10 10.12 -0.05 7.46
N HIS A 11 10.87 -0.13 8.57
CA HIS A 11 10.45 0.46 9.84
C HIS A 11 10.29 1.97 9.74
N SER A 12 11.23 2.64 9.10
CA SER A 12 11.18 4.09 8.89
C SER A 12 9.96 4.49 8.06
N SER A 13 9.69 3.76 6.99
CA SER A 13 8.53 4.01 6.13
C SER A 13 7.22 3.82 6.88
N MET A 14 7.09 2.73 7.63
CA MET A 14 5.88 2.46 8.41
C MET A 14 5.67 3.52 9.48
N TYR A 15 6.72 3.87 10.23
CA TYR A 15 6.63 4.92 11.24
C TYR A 15 6.16 6.24 10.65
N HIS A 16 6.77 6.65 9.54
CA HIS A 16 6.41 7.91 8.88
C HIS A 16 4.95 7.91 8.40
N GLN A 17 4.52 6.84 7.73
CA GLN A 17 3.14 6.73 7.27
C GLN A 17 2.14 6.79 8.43
N LEU A 18 2.45 6.10 9.53
CA LEU A 18 1.61 6.11 10.72
C LEU A 18 1.52 7.50 11.34
N GLN A 19 2.62 8.25 11.39
CA GLN A 19 2.61 9.62 11.92
C GLN A 19 1.80 10.57 11.06
N VAL A 20 1.92 10.46 9.74
CA VAL A 20 1.27 11.38 8.80
C VAL A 20 -0.23 11.12 8.66
N ARG A 21 -0.64 9.85 8.60
CA ARG A 21 -2.03 9.50 8.26
C ARG A 21 -2.66 8.41 9.12
N GLY A 22 -1.90 7.81 10.05
CA GLY A 22 -2.42 6.80 10.96
C GLY A 22 -2.49 5.39 10.41
N TYR A 23 -2.04 5.15 9.19
CA TYR A 23 -1.97 3.80 8.62
C TYR A 23 -0.78 3.65 7.69
N ALA A 24 -0.30 2.42 7.56
CA ALA A 24 0.81 2.06 6.69
C ALA A 24 0.35 1.03 5.66
N ALA A 25 0.71 1.27 4.40
CA ALA A 25 0.33 0.42 3.27
C ALA A 25 1.56 -0.25 2.65
N PRO A 26 1.46 -1.54 2.27
CA PRO A 26 2.57 -2.25 1.63
C PRO A 26 3.08 -1.56 0.36
N VAL A 27 2.18 -1.08 -0.48
CA VAL A 27 2.56 -0.40 -1.72
C VAL A 27 3.44 0.81 -1.44
N ASP A 28 3.09 1.61 -0.44
CA ASP A 28 3.87 2.79 -0.06
C ASP A 28 5.22 2.42 0.56
N VAL A 29 5.29 1.32 1.31
CA VAL A 29 6.56 0.80 1.82
C VAL A 29 7.47 0.40 0.65
N LEU A 30 6.92 -0.24 -0.38
CA LEU A 30 7.69 -0.61 -1.56
C LEU A 30 8.25 0.63 -2.28
N ILE A 31 7.46 1.69 -2.36
CA ILE A 31 7.90 2.97 -2.94
C ILE A 31 9.03 3.57 -2.08
N ASP A 32 8.81 3.67 -0.78
CA ASP A 32 9.76 4.32 0.14
C ASP A 32 11.10 3.57 0.23
N THR A 33 11.09 2.25 0.07
CA THR A 33 12.31 1.45 0.08
C THR A 33 13.04 1.45 -1.26
N GLY A 34 12.44 2.03 -2.30
CA GLY A 34 13.02 2.07 -3.65
C GLY A 34 12.78 0.81 -4.47
N ILE A 35 12.06 -0.17 -3.94
CA ILE A 35 11.74 -1.40 -4.67
C ILE A 35 10.75 -1.12 -5.79
N LEU A 36 9.80 -0.23 -5.55
CA LEU A 36 8.80 0.17 -6.55
C LEU A 36 9.03 1.63 -6.94
N PRO A 37 9.60 1.91 -8.13
CA PRO A 37 9.74 3.29 -8.59
C PRO A 37 8.37 3.96 -8.73
N LYS A 38 8.29 5.23 -8.33
CA LYS A 38 7.02 5.97 -8.34
C LYS A 38 6.37 5.99 -9.72
N GLN A 39 7.15 6.18 -10.78
CA GLN A 39 6.64 6.14 -12.15
C GLN A 39 5.99 4.80 -12.48
N LYS A 40 6.61 3.70 -12.03
CA LYS A 40 6.10 2.35 -12.25
C LYS A 40 4.82 2.10 -11.44
N TYR A 41 4.75 2.68 -10.24
CA TYR A 41 3.53 2.66 -9.45
C TYR A 41 2.37 3.33 -10.19
N GLU A 42 2.62 4.49 -10.78
CA GLU A 42 1.61 5.20 -11.57
C GLU A 42 1.18 4.40 -12.80
N ASP A 43 2.15 3.77 -13.50
CA ASP A 43 1.83 2.89 -14.62
C ASP A 43 0.89 1.75 -14.21
N TRP A 44 1.13 1.19 -13.04
CA TRP A 44 0.25 0.15 -12.51
C TRP A 44 -1.14 0.71 -12.16
N ARG A 45 -1.20 1.87 -11.50
CA ARG A 45 -2.48 2.50 -11.15
C ARG A 45 -3.32 2.84 -12.38
N PHE A 46 -2.70 3.19 -13.49
CA PHE A 46 -3.40 3.48 -14.74
C PHE A 46 -3.65 2.24 -15.61
N GLY A 47 -3.35 1.05 -15.10
CA GLY A 47 -3.62 -0.19 -15.80
C GLY A 47 -2.69 -0.49 -16.96
N ARG A 48 -1.54 0.16 -17.03
CA ARG A 48 -0.56 -0.01 -18.12
C ARG A 48 0.29 -1.27 -17.96
N VAL A 49 0.28 -1.88 -16.77
CA VAL A 49 0.99 -3.13 -16.48
C VAL A 49 0.01 -4.13 -15.87
N ARG A 50 0.28 -5.42 -16.05
CA ARG A 50 -0.66 -6.48 -15.67
C ARG A 50 -0.75 -6.70 -14.17
N TYR A 51 0.37 -6.58 -13.48
CA TYR A 51 0.41 -6.77 -12.02
C TYR A 51 1.60 -6.00 -11.42
N LEU A 52 1.49 -5.64 -10.15
CA LEU A 52 2.47 -4.78 -9.48
C LEU A 52 3.86 -5.41 -9.41
N GLU A 53 3.95 -6.72 -9.15
CA GLU A 53 5.22 -7.41 -9.02
C GLU A 53 6.07 -7.31 -10.29
N ALA A 54 5.44 -7.15 -11.46
CA ALA A 54 6.17 -7.06 -12.74
C ALA A 54 7.07 -5.82 -12.81
N VAL A 55 6.75 -4.78 -12.07
CA VAL A 55 7.49 -3.51 -12.10
C VAL A 55 8.28 -3.23 -10.83
N CYS A 56 8.29 -4.17 -9.89
CA CYS A 56 9.11 -4.06 -8.68
C CYS A 56 10.54 -4.54 -8.96
N ASN A 57 11.53 -3.82 -8.42
CA ASN A 57 12.94 -4.13 -8.53
C ASN A 57 13.38 -5.12 -7.46
N ALA A 58 12.69 -6.24 -7.35
CA ALA A 58 12.99 -7.27 -6.37
C ALA A 58 12.36 -8.59 -6.80
N ASN A 59 12.98 -9.71 -6.41
CA ASN A 59 12.40 -11.03 -6.64
C ASN A 59 11.28 -11.32 -5.63
N LEU A 60 10.53 -12.40 -5.85
CA LEU A 60 9.40 -12.77 -5.00
C LEU A 60 9.83 -13.02 -3.55
N LYS A 61 11.02 -13.58 -3.34
CA LYS A 61 11.55 -13.84 -2.01
C LYS A 61 11.74 -12.54 -1.23
N ARG A 62 12.28 -11.51 -1.87
CA ARG A 62 12.47 -10.20 -1.24
C ARG A 62 11.13 -9.49 -1.00
N LEU A 63 10.21 -9.58 -1.93
CA LEU A 63 8.86 -9.00 -1.76
C LEU A 63 8.13 -9.67 -0.60
N SER A 64 8.20 -10.98 -0.50
CA SER A 64 7.62 -11.72 0.64
C SER A 64 8.27 -11.32 1.96
N PHE A 65 9.57 -11.09 1.96
CA PHE A 65 10.30 -10.61 3.13
C PHE A 65 9.79 -9.25 3.60
N VAL A 66 9.57 -8.30 2.67
CA VAL A 66 9.04 -6.98 3.00
C VAL A 66 7.66 -7.11 3.66
N LEU A 67 6.76 -7.89 3.06
CA LEU A 67 5.42 -8.10 3.60
C LEU A 67 5.46 -8.74 4.99
N HIS A 68 6.35 -9.71 5.18
CA HIS A 68 6.53 -10.35 6.48
C HIS A 68 7.03 -9.37 7.53
N GLN A 69 8.02 -8.55 7.20
CA GLN A 69 8.56 -7.55 8.14
C GLN A 69 7.53 -6.50 8.52
N MET A 70 6.65 -6.14 7.59
CA MET A 70 5.53 -5.25 7.90
C MET A 70 4.57 -5.88 8.93
N ARG A 71 4.28 -7.17 8.77
CA ARG A 71 3.42 -7.88 9.73
C ARG A 71 4.06 -7.98 11.11
N VAL A 72 5.38 -8.22 11.14
CA VAL A 72 6.13 -8.26 12.41
C VAL A 72 6.07 -6.90 13.11
N TYR A 73 6.30 -5.82 12.38
CA TYR A 73 6.20 -4.45 12.92
C TYR A 73 4.78 -4.15 13.41
N ALA A 74 3.78 -4.50 12.62
CA ALA A 74 2.38 -4.26 12.95
C ALA A 74 1.98 -4.99 14.24
N GLN A 75 2.43 -6.24 14.39
CA GLN A 75 2.14 -7.03 15.58
C GLN A 75 2.81 -6.43 16.82
N ALA A 76 4.07 -6.01 16.69
CA ALA A 76 4.82 -5.39 17.79
C ALA A 76 4.21 -4.05 18.25
N HIS A 77 3.57 -3.32 17.35
CA HIS A 77 2.95 -2.02 17.62
C HIS A 77 1.42 -2.11 17.73
N GLU A 78 0.87 -3.30 17.78
CA GLU A 78 -0.58 -3.53 17.94
C GLU A 78 -1.43 -2.81 16.89
N LEU A 79 -0.95 -2.79 15.65
CA LEU A 79 -1.68 -2.18 14.54
C LEU A 79 -2.79 -3.11 14.05
N LYS A 80 -3.90 -2.53 13.65
CA LYS A 80 -5.06 -3.29 13.18
C LYS A 80 -5.01 -3.48 11.67
N PRO A 81 -5.12 -4.71 11.15
CA PRO A 81 -5.18 -4.92 9.71
C PRO A 81 -6.52 -4.43 9.15
N SER A 82 -6.45 -3.78 7.99
CA SER A 82 -7.62 -3.27 7.28
C SER A 82 -7.44 -3.57 5.79
N PHE A 83 -8.36 -4.29 5.21
CA PHE A 83 -8.32 -4.63 3.80
C PHE A 83 -8.78 -3.44 2.95
N CYS A 84 -7.98 -3.09 1.92
CA CYS A 84 -8.29 -1.99 1.03
C CYS A 84 -8.26 -2.46 -0.43
N TYR A 85 -9.16 -1.90 -1.24
CA TYR A 85 -9.18 -2.17 -2.68
C TYR A 85 -8.37 -1.11 -3.41
N TYR A 86 -7.58 -1.54 -4.38
CA TYR A 86 -6.87 -0.65 -5.30
C TYR A 86 -7.58 -0.70 -6.65
N LYS A 87 -8.04 0.46 -7.09
CA LYS A 87 -8.78 0.62 -8.34
C LYS A 87 -7.89 1.21 -9.41
N CYS A 88 -8.13 0.82 -10.65
CA CYS A 88 -7.49 1.45 -11.80
C CYS A 88 -7.89 2.92 -11.91
N TRP A 89 -6.92 3.79 -12.10
CA TRP A 89 -7.15 5.23 -12.32
C TRP A 89 -7.45 5.51 -13.79
N GLY A 90 -8.10 6.63 -14.05
CA GLY A 90 -8.35 7.10 -15.41
C GLY A 90 -9.42 6.34 -16.17
N VAL A 91 -10.21 5.51 -15.47
CA VAL A 91 -11.30 4.78 -16.10
C VAL A 91 -12.44 5.74 -16.47
N ARG A 92 -12.90 5.68 -17.72
CA ARG A 92 -13.97 6.54 -18.20
C ARG A 92 -15.32 5.85 -18.07
N LYS A 93 -16.39 6.65 -17.93
CA LYS A 93 -17.76 6.16 -17.98
C LYS A 93 -18.04 5.58 -19.35
N LYS A 94 -18.69 4.42 -19.40
CA LYS A 94 -19.09 3.81 -20.65
C LYS A 94 -20.15 4.69 -21.32
N ASN A 95 -19.90 5.09 -22.57
CA ASN A 95 -20.80 5.96 -23.35
C ASN A 95 -21.13 7.30 -22.68
N GLY A 96 -20.26 7.76 -21.78
CA GLY A 96 -20.46 9.04 -21.09
C GLY A 96 -21.60 9.08 -20.09
N THR A 97 -22.24 7.95 -19.79
CA THR A 97 -23.38 7.86 -18.88
C THR A 97 -23.17 6.80 -17.81
N GLY A 98 -23.87 6.97 -16.67
CA GLY A 98 -23.81 6.02 -15.57
C GLY A 98 -22.58 6.20 -14.67
N HIS A 99 -22.33 5.23 -13.82
CA HIS A 99 -21.16 5.21 -12.93
C HIS A 99 -19.94 4.69 -13.67
N LYS A 100 -18.76 5.20 -13.31
CA LYS A 100 -17.49 4.67 -13.81
C LYS A 100 -17.35 3.20 -13.40
N PRO A 101 -16.99 2.31 -14.31
CA PRO A 101 -16.72 0.92 -13.92
C PRO A 101 -15.53 0.87 -12.95
N VAL A 102 -15.62 -0.01 -11.97
CA VAL A 102 -14.52 -0.25 -11.02
C VAL A 102 -13.69 -1.40 -11.58
N ILE A 103 -12.43 -1.11 -11.95
CA ILE A 103 -11.50 -2.12 -12.44
C ILE A 103 -10.50 -2.39 -11.32
N PRO A 104 -10.54 -3.56 -10.67
CA PRO A 104 -9.58 -3.89 -9.62
C PRO A 104 -8.20 -4.11 -10.22
N LEU A 105 -7.17 -3.75 -9.46
CA LEU A 105 -5.79 -3.95 -9.86
C LEU A 105 -5.24 -5.22 -9.23
N GLN A 106 -4.40 -5.93 -9.99
CA GLN A 106 -3.73 -7.14 -9.54
C GLN A 106 -2.33 -6.82 -9.02
N PHE A 107 -1.95 -7.42 -7.91
CA PHE A 107 -0.63 -7.21 -7.30
C PHE A 107 0.37 -8.27 -7.73
N SER A 108 -0.01 -9.54 -7.68
CA SER A 108 0.91 -10.67 -7.90
C SER A 108 0.73 -11.32 -9.24
N LYS A 109 1.80 -11.93 -9.74
CA LYS A 109 1.76 -12.71 -10.98
C LYS A 109 0.77 -13.87 -10.87
N SER A 110 0.74 -14.54 -9.72
CA SER A 110 -0.12 -15.70 -9.50
C SER A 110 -1.59 -15.36 -9.38
N GLY A 111 -1.92 -14.14 -8.92
CA GLY A 111 -3.29 -13.75 -8.63
C GLY A 111 -3.91 -14.49 -7.45
N SER A 112 -3.10 -15.21 -6.66
CA SER A 112 -3.57 -15.94 -5.48
C SER A 112 -4.29 -15.00 -4.51
N PRO A 113 -5.52 -15.32 -4.05
CA PRO A 113 -6.26 -14.45 -3.14
C PRO A 113 -5.50 -14.10 -1.87
N GLU A 114 -4.73 -15.03 -1.32
CA GLU A 114 -3.94 -14.80 -0.10
C GLU A 114 -2.82 -13.79 -0.35
N ILE A 115 -2.13 -13.90 -1.48
CA ILE A 115 -1.04 -13.01 -1.84
C ILE A 115 -1.61 -11.63 -2.18
N GLU A 116 -2.70 -11.58 -2.94
CA GLU A 116 -3.39 -10.33 -3.26
C GLU A 116 -3.81 -9.59 -1.98
N ARG A 117 -4.37 -10.31 -1.03
CA ARG A 117 -4.77 -9.75 0.27
C ARG A 117 -3.56 -9.20 1.04
N SER A 118 -2.42 -9.89 0.99
CA SER A 118 -1.21 -9.44 1.68
C SER A 118 -0.74 -8.07 1.20
N TYR A 119 -0.82 -7.81 -0.09
CA TYR A 119 -0.47 -6.49 -0.64
C TYR A 119 -1.52 -5.42 -0.33
N ALA A 120 -2.77 -5.80 -0.21
CA ALA A 120 -3.89 -4.88 -0.03
C ALA A 120 -4.23 -4.59 1.43
N THR A 121 -3.58 -5.26 2.38
CA THR A 121 -3.84 -5.04 3.79
C THR A 121 -3.04 -3.85 4.30
N HIS A 122 -3.76 -2.82 4.77
CA HIS A 122 -3.18 -1.68 5.47
C HIS A 122 -3.13 -1.97 6.96
N PHE A 123 -2.15 -1.41 7.65
CA PHE A 123 -2.03 -1.54 9.10
C PHE A 123 -2.35 -0.21 9.76
N VAL A 124 -3.37 -0.18 10.61
CA VAL A 124 -3.97 1.04 11.14
C VAL A 124 -3.63 1.19 12.63
N ASP A 125 -3.14 2.38 12.98
CA ASP A 125 -3.00 2.82 14.37
C ASP A 125 -4.24 3.64 14.72
N LEU A 126 -5.21 3.01 15.38
CA LEU A 126 -6.48 3.65 15.70
C LEU A 126 -6.33 4.87 16.60
N ALA A 127 -5.42 4.81 17.57
CA ALA A 127 -5.17 5.93 18.45
C ALA A 127 -4.62 7.13 17.66
N ARG A 128 -3.68 6.87 16.75
CA ARG A 128 -3.12 7.94 15.92
C ARG A 128 -4.14 8.54 14.95
N VAL A 129 -5.01 7.71 14.38
CA VAL A 129 -6.11 8.20 13.54
C VAL A 129 -7.01 9.17 14.32
N GLN A 130 -7.35 8.82 15.55
CA GLN A 130 -8.17 9.68 16.41
C GLN A 130 -7.46 10.99 16.76
N GLU A 131 -6.15 10.93 17.07
CA GLU A 131 -5.35 12.12 17.32
C GLU A 131 -5.34 13.07 16.12
N LEU A 132 -5.16 12.53 14.92
CA LEU A 132 -5.15 13.32 13.68
C LEU A 132 -6.51 13.96 13.41
N LYS A 133 -7.59 13.25 13.67
CA LYS A 133 -8.95 13.80 13.53
C LYS A 133 -9.21 14.92 14.54
N ALA A 134 -8.76 14.74 15.77
CA ALA A 134 -8.92 15.75 16.82
C ALA A 134 -8.11 17.02 16.54
N ALA A 135 -6.97 16.89 15.85
CA ALA A 135 -6.11 18.00 15.50
C ALA A 135 -6.58 18.78 14.27
N GLN A 136 -7.53 18.23 13.50
CA GLN A 136 -8.06 18.93 12.34
C GLN A 136 -8.88 20.14 12.79
N PRO A 137 -8.69 21.31 12.18
CA PRO A 137 -9.51 22.47 12.51
C PRO A 137 -10.96 22.15 12.15
N GLN A 138 -11.86 22.40 13.13
CA GLN A 138 -13.29 22.29 12.88
C GLN A 138 -13.68 23.41 11.93
N THR A 139 -14.26 23.05 10.81
CA THR A 139 -14.88 24.04 9.92
C THR A 139 -16.14 24.53 10.60
N GLU A 140 -16.15 25.78 11.01
CA GLU A 140 -17.39 26.44 11.42
C GLU A 140 -18.23 26.69 10.18
N GLU A 141 -19.42 26.22 10.21
CA GLU A 141 -20.42 26.55 9.17
C GLU A 141 -21.12 27.87 9.46
#